data_9e2c6ee02aa8bb8a0295059072d9f82e
#
_entry.id   9e2c6ee02aa8bb8a0295059072d9f82e
#
_cell.length_a   1.000
_cell.length_b   1.000
_cell.length_c   1.000
_cell.angle_alpha   90.00
_cell.angle_beta   90.00
_cell.angle_gamma   90.00
#
_symmetry.space_group_name_H-M   'P 1'
#
loop_
_entity.id
_entity.type
_entity.pdbx_description
1 polymer ?
#
loop_
_entity_poly.entity_id
_entity_poly.type
_entity_poly.pdbx_seq_one_letter_code
_entity_poly.pdbx_strand_id
1 'polypeptide(L)'
;GAQIVDTYLADGRGVWRKVPERFDRVLLDAPCSAEGRIVAGQPDSWKFWSLRKIKEMVRKQRRLAESAVHCLKPGGVLVYCTCTLAPEENEAIVHRLLHRFGAALEVESLPLPETMGVPGRTTWMEKTFDTRVTGTRRILPSPPWEGFFLSRLRKVTSTAPA
;
A
#
# COMPACT_ATOMS: atom_id res chain seq x y z
N GLY A 1 7.73 -24.25 10.23
CA GLY A 1 7.70 -23.26 9.16
C GLY A 1 6.84 -23.74 8.00
N ALA A 2 6.34 -22.83 7.15
CA ALA A 2 5.57 -23.20 5.98
C ALA A 2 6.48 -23.86 4.92
N GLN A 3 6.16 -25.09 4.53
CA GLN A 3 6.94 -25.85 3.53
C GLN A 3 6.65 -25.45 2.08
N ILE A 4 5.66 -24.55 1.88
CA ILE A 4 5.17 -24.12 0.56
C ILE A 4 5.68 -22.71 0.19
N VAL A 5 6.67 -22.16 0.91
CA VAL A 5 7.19 -20.81 0.71
C VAL A 5 8.61 -20.88 0.16
N ASP A 6 8.79 -20.31 -1.04
CA ASP A 6 10.09 -20.02 -1.60
C ASP A 6 10.50 -18.59 -1.27
N THR A 7 11.72 -18.38 -0.80
CA THR A 7 12.23 -17.06 -0.45
C THR A 7 13.30 -16.60 -1.43
N TYR A 8 13.19 -15.34 -1.85
CA TYR A 8 14.13 -14.72 -2.78
C TYR A 8 14.62 -13.37 -2.24
N LEU A 9 15.93 -13.18 -2.20
CA LEU A 9 16.54 -11.88 -1.90
C LEU A 9 16.68 -11.09 -3.21
N ALA A 10 15.80 -10.10 -3.43
CA ALA A 10 15.80 -9.27 -4.62
C ALA A 10 15.23 -7.87 -4.36
N ASP A 11 15.58 -6.92 -5.23
CA ASP A 11 14.95 -5.60 -5.21
C ASP A 11 13.54 -5.66 -5.84
N GLY A 12 12.51 -5.57 -5.01
CA GLY A 12 11.11 -5.65 -5.43
C GLY A 12 10.70 -4.55 -6.43
N ARG A 13 11.43 -3.42 -6.50
CA ARG A 13 11.10 -2.30 -7.40
C ARG A 13 11.19 -2.65 -8.89
N GLY A 14 11.92 -3.71 -9.23
CA GLY A 14 12.14 -4.14 -10.60
C GLY A 14 11.77 -5.60 -10.87
N VAL A 15 11.23 -6.32 -9.87
CA VAL A 15 10.95 -7.75 -9.96
C VAL A 15 9.94 -8.08 -11.08
N TRP A 16 9.01 -7.18 -11.38
CA TRP A 16 8.02 -7.34 -12.43
C TRP A 16 8.62 -7.62 -13.82
N ARG A 17 9.83 -7.15 -14.10
CA ARG A 17 10.52 -7.44 -15.39
C ARG A 17 10.87 -8.92 -15.57
N LYS A 18 11.01 -9.65 -14.45
CA LYS A 18 11.31 -11.08 -14.44
C LYS A 18 10.05 -11.95 -14.37
N VAL A 19 8.97 -11.41 -13.77
CA VAL A 19 7.73 -12.14 -13.53
C VAL A 19 6.50 -11.27 -13.87
N PRO A 20 6.39 -10.74 -15.11
CA PRO A 20 5.25 -9.94 -15.53
C PRO A 20 3.98 -10.81 -15.53
N GLU A 21 2.89 -10.26 -14.99
CA GLU A 21 1.56 -10.87 -15.00
C GLU A 21 1.53 -12.36 -14.58
N ARG A 22 2.34 -12.69 -13.57
CA ARG A 22 2.52 -14.08 -13.12
C ARG A 22 1.60 -14.49 -11.97
N PHE A 23 1.21 -13.56 -11.09
CA PHE A 23 0.58 -13.88 -9.82
C PHE A 23 -0.91 -13.53 -9.80
N ASP A 24 -1.70 -14.39 -9.18
CA ASP A 24 -3.13 -14.17 -8.94
C ASP A 24 -3.35 -13.26 -7.71
N ARG A 25 -2.40 -13.28 -6.77
CA ARG A 25 -2.44 -12.48 -5.53
C ARG A 25 -1.05 -11.95 -5.22
N VAL A 26 -0.98 -10.69 -4.86
CA VAL A 26 0.24 -10.02 -4.39
C VAL A 26 -0.08 -9.32 -3.07
N LEU A 27 0.75 -9.56 -2.07
CA LEU A 27 0.77 -8.77 -0.83
C LEU A 27 2.01 -7.89 -0.85
N LEU A 28 1.82 -6.60 -0.74
CA LEU A 28 2.88 -5.62 -0.59
C LEU A 28 2.78 -4.97 0.79
N ASP A 29 3.46 -5.55 1.77
CA ASP A 29 3.74 -4.91 3.06
C ASP A 29 4.93 -3.98 2.86
N ALA A 30 4.63 -2.71 2.62
CA ALA A 30 5.61 -1.77 2.11
C ALA A 30 6.47 -1.16 3.23
N PRO A 31 7.80 -0.99 3.03
CA PRO A 31 8.62 -0.24 3.97
C PRO A 31 8.06 1.17 4.13
N CYS A 32 7.85 1.63 5.36
CA CYS A 32 7.18 2.88 5.67
C CYS A 32 7.82 3.63 6.84
N SER A 33 7.28 4.81 7.17
CA SER A 33 7.74 5.65 8.30
C SER A 33 7.29 5.14 9.68
N ALA A 34 6.42 4.14 9.72
CA ALA A 34 5.94 3.45 10.92
C ALA A 34 5.24 4.34 11.96
N GLU A 35 4.51 5.38 11.54
CA GLU A 35 3.79 6.27 12.47
C GLU A 35 2.73 5.55 13.32
N GLY A 36 2.17 4.46 12.80
CA GLY A 36 1.19 3.64 13.53
C GLY A 36 1.76 2.94 14.77
N ARG A 37 3.09 2.93 14.90
CA ARG A 37 3.85 2.32 16.02
C ARG A 37 4.32 3.34 17.06
N ILE A 38 4.02 4.62 16.86
CA ILE A 38 4.39 5.69 17.79
C ILE A 38 3.56 5.55 19.08
N VAL A 39 4.26 5.51 20.22
CA VAL A 39 3.65 5.44 21.55
C VAL A 39 3.97 6.72 22.32
N ALA A 40 2.92 7.40 22.77
CA ALA A 40 3.07 8.60 23.59
C ALA A 40 3.89 8.31 24.84
N GLY A 41 4.85 9.19 25.17
CA GLY A 41 5.73 9.01 26.31
C GLY A 41 6.92 8.04 26.10
N GLN A 42 7.06 7.44 24.90
CA GLN A 42 8.18 6.55 24.56
C GLN A 42 9.00 7.12 23.39
N PRO A 43 10.01 8.00 23.67
CA PRO A 43 10.80 8.67 22.62
C PRO A 43 11.47 7.70 21.63
N ASP A 44 11.86 6.52 22.06
CA ASP A 44 12.46 5.51 21.18
C ASP A 44 11.52 5.05 20.06
N SER A 45 10.20 5.15 20.24
CA SER A 45 9.21 4.74 19.24
C SER A 45 9.18 5.63 18.01
N TRP A 46 9.69 6.86 18.08
CA TRP A 46 9.75 7.81 16.94
C TRP A 46 11.13 8.38 16.67
N LYS A 47 12.19 7.88 17.28
CA LYS A 47 13.57 8.39 17.09
C LYS A 47 14.06 8.45 15.65
N PHE A 48 13.52 7.61 14.77
CA PHE A 48 13.84 7.56 13.33
C PHE A 48 12.79 8.26 12.45
N TRP A 49 11.72 8.79 13.05
CA TRP A 49 10.69 9.49 12.32
C TRP A 49 11.15 10.87 11.88
N SER A 50 10.83 11.25 10.65
CA SER A 50 11.03 12.60 10.11
C SER A 50 10.27 12.77 8.79
N LEU A 51 9.98 14.01 8.41
CA LEU A 51 9.43 14.31 7.08
C LEU A 51 10.35 13.85 5.94
N ARG A 52 11.67 13.86 6.18
CA ARG A 52 12.65 13.31 5.23
C ARG A 52 12.45 11.79 5.07
N LYS A 53 12.20 11.08 6.15
CA LYS A 53 11.91 9.63 6.15
C LYS A 53 10.65 9.32 5.35
N ILE A 54 9.55 10.05 5.57
CA ILE A 54 8.31 9.93 4.79
C ILE A 54 8.61 10.10 3.29
N LYS A 55 9.31 11.18 2.89
CA LYS A 55 9.68 11.42 1.49
C LYS A 55 10.54 10.30 0.88
N GLU A 56 11.44 9.71 1.66
CA GLU A 56 12.26 8.56 1.24
C GLU A 56 11.38 7.32 1.00
N MET A 57 10.48 7.00 1.95
CA MET A 57 9.60 5.84 1.85
C MET A 57 8.63 5.97 0.68
N VAL A 58 8.01 7.11 0.49
CA VAL A 58 7.15 7.40 -0.67
C VAL A 58 7.85 7.09 -2.01
N ARG A 59 9.12 7.44 -2.16
CA ARG A 59 9.88 7.14 -3.40
C ARG A 59 10.06 5.63 -3.62
N LYS A 60 10.28 4.87 -2.56
CA LYS A 60 10.40 3.40 -2.62
C LYS A 60 9.05 2.76 -2.90
N GLN A 61 8.04 3.15 -2.14
CA GLN A 61 6.67 2.63 -2.22
C GLN A 61 6.07 2.81 -3.62
N ARG A 62 6.26 3.96 -4.25
CA ARG A 62 5.79 4.21 -5.62
C ARG A 62 6.28 3.13 -6.58
N ARG A 63 7.57 2.83 -6.56
CA ARG A 63 8.18 1.83 -7.47
C ARG A 63 7.79 0.41 -7.10
N LEU A 64 7.68 0.10 -5.80
CA LEU A 64 7.25 -1.21 -5.31
C LEU A 64 5.79 -1.47 -5.69
N ALA A 65 4.90 -0.50 -5.47
CA ALA A 65 3.49 -0.63 -5.78
C ALA A 65 3.23 -0.75 -7.30
N GLU A 66 3.92 0.03 -8.13
CA GLU A 66 3.89 -0.12 -9.59
C GLU A 66 4.38 -1.51 -10.02
N SER A 67 5.50 -1.99 -9.45
CA SER A 67 6.02 -3.33 -9.70
C SER A 67 5.01 -4.43 -9.30
N ALA A 68 4.35 -4.27 -8.15
CA ALA A 68 3.34 -5.21 -7.67
C ALA A 68 2.15 -5.32 -8.63
N VAL A 69 1.66 -4.20 -9.18
CA VAL A 69 0.57 -4.21 -10.18
C VAL A 69 1.00 -4.92 -11.46
N HIS A 70 2.22 -4.66 -11.95
CA HIS A 70 2.73 -5.34 -13.14
C HIS A 70 2.94 -6.86 -12.95
N CYS A 71 3.20 -7.32 -11.73
CA CYS A 71 3.33 -8.75 -11.41
C CYS A 71 1.97 -9.48 -11.40
N LEU A 72 0.85 -8.77 -11.25
CA LEU A 72 -0.47 -9.37 -11.24
C LEU A 72 -0.93 -9.75 -12.64
N LYS A 73 -1.58 -10.91 -12.76
CA LYS A 73 -2.42 -11.26 -13.90
C LYS A 73 -3.64 -10.32 -13.98
N PRO A 74 -4.24 -10.11 -15.17
CA PRO A 74 -5.62 -9.63 -15.24
C PRO A 74 -6.55 -10.47 -14.36
N GLY A 75 -7.45 -9.84 -13.61
CA GLY A 75 -8.28 -10.49 -12.56
C GLY A 75 -7.57 -10.69 -11.23
N GLY A 76 -6.27 -10.48 -11.15
CA GLY A 76 -5.48 -10.61 -9.90
C GLY A 76 -5.73 -9.46 -8.92
N VAL A 77 -5.37 -9.70 -7.64
CA VAL A 77 -5.60 -8.75 -6.54
C VAL A 77 -4.29 -8.42 -5.83
N LEU A 78 -4.04 -7.12 -5.66
CA LEU A 78 -2.99 -6.57 -4.80
C LEU A 78 -3.60 -6.14 -3.46
N VAL A 79 -3.02 -6.59 -2.36
CA VAL A 79 -3.19 -5.93 -1.07
C VAL A 79 -1.95 -5.10 -0.81
N TYR A 80 -2.12 -3.78 -0.72
CA TYR A 80 -1.09 -2.84 -0.32
C TYR A 80 -1.34 -2.40 1.11
N CYS A 81 -0.33 -2.51 1.97
CA CYS A 81 -0.45 -2.13 3.36
C CYS A 81 0.81 -1.44 3.89
N THR A 82 0.63 -0.68 4.96
CA THR A 82 1.69 0.01 5.71
C THR A 82 1.33 0.10 7.19
N CYS A 83 2.32 0.15 8.06
CA CYS A 83 2.15 0.50 9.48
C CYS A 83 2.35 2.00 9.73
N THR A 84 2.00 2.88 8.78
CA THR A 84 2.06 4.34 8.94
C THR A 84 0.70 4.99 8.78
N LEU A 85 0.54 6.18 9.31
CA LEU A 85 -0.66 7.00 9.17
C LEU A 85 -0.46 8.18 8.20
N ALA A 86 0.73 8.34 7.62
CA ALA A 86 1.03 9.41 6.65
C ALA A 86 0.22 9.23 5.35
N PRO A 87 -0.67 10.16 4.98
CA PRO A 87 -1.43 10.05 3.74
C PRO A 87 -0.55 10.03 2.48
N GLU A 88 0.65 10.59 2.55
CA GLU A 88 1.65 10.55 1.47
C GLU A 88 2.09 9.13 1.12
N GLU A 89 2.15 8.25 2.13
CA GLU A 89 2.55 6.85 2.01
C GLU A 89 1.36 5.91 1.77
N ASN A 90 0.15 6.40 1.95
CA ASN A 90 -1.11 5.65 1.94
C ASN A 90 -1.96 6.04 0.73
N GLU A 91 -2.92 6.93 0.92
CA GLU A 91 -3.87 7.32 -0.13
C GLU A 91 -3.19 7.94 -1.35
N ALA A 92 -2.11 8.69 -1.15
CA ALA A 92 -1.37 9.27 -2.28
C ALA A 92 -0.69 8.20 -3.15
N ILE A 93 -0.29 7.05 -2.59
CA ILE A 93 0.22 5.92 -3.37
C ILE A 93 -0.91 5.28 -4.16
N VAL A 94 -2.05 5.00 -3.51
CA VAL A 94 -3.23 4.43 -4.18
C VAL A 94 -3.74 5.36 -5.29
N HIS A 95 -3.93 6.65 -5.00
CA HIS A 95 -4.30 7.68 -5.98
C HIS A 95 -3.37 7.66 -7.20
N ARG A 96 -2.06 7.61 -6.96
CA ARG A 96 -1.08 7.55 -8.04
C ARG A 96 -1.22 6.29 -8.90
N LEU A 97 -1.46 5.13 -8.29
CA LEU A 97 -1.70 3.89 -9.03
C LEU A 97 -2.96 3.99 -9.88
N LEU A 98 -4.06 4.50 -9.31
CA LEU A 98 -5.33 4.71 -10.03
C LEU A 98 -5.17 5.68 -11.21
N HIS A 99 -4.38 6.75 -11.03
CA HIS A 99 -4.11 7.70 -12.10
C HIS A 99 -3.22 7.08 -13.20
N ARG A 100 -2.22 6.27 -12.81
CA ARG A 100 -1.27 5.66 -13.75
C ARG A 100 -1.91 4.57 -14.60
N PHE A 101 -2.71 3.71 -13.97
CA PHE A 101 -3.29 2.52 -14.62
C PHE A 101 -4.73 2.72 -15.10
N GLY A 102 -5.38 3.81 -14.70
CA GLY A 102 -6.73 4.17 -15.15
C GLY A 102 -7.74 3.05 -14.92
N ALA A 103 -8.47 2.69 -15.97
CA ALA A 103 -9.47 1.63 -15.95
C ALA A 103 -8.90 0.21 -15.77
N ALA A 104 -7.58 0.04 -15.87
CA ALA A 104 -6.95 -1.26 -15.62
C ALA A 104 -6.83 -1.61 -14.14
N LEU A 105 -7.14 -0.69 -13.22
CA LEU A 105 -7.03 -0.90 -11.78
C LEU A 105 -8.25 -0.35 -11.04
N GLU A 106 -8.85 -1.17 -10.20
CA GLU A 106 -10.00 -0.82 -9.37
C GLU A 106 -9.70 -1.00 -7.89
N VAL A 107 -10.29 -0.14 -7.04
CA VAL A 107 -10.29 -0.32 -5.59
C VAL A 107 -11.48 -1.21 -5.22
N GLU A 108 -11.21 -2.32 -4.54
CA GLU A 108 -12.24 -3.19 -4.01
C GLU A 108 -12.45 -2.95 -2.51
N SER A 109 -13.66 -3.18 -2.03
CA SER A 109 -13.95 -3.20 -0.61
C SER A 109 -13.12 -4.28 0.10
N LEU A 110 -12.66 -3.96 1.30
CA LEU A 110 -11.97 -4.90 2.17
C LEU A 110 -13.03 -5.73 2.94
N PRO A 111 -12.84 -7.05 3.08
CA PRO A 111 -13.74 -7.91 3.86
C PRO A 111 -13.48 -7.71 5.37
N LEU A 112 -13.63 -6.49 5.83
CA LEU A 112 -13.45 -6.10 7.23
C LEU A 112 -14.79 -5.59 7.80
N PRO A 113 -15.05 -5.76 9.09
CA PRO A 113 -16.19 -5.13 9.75
C PRO A 113 -16.16 -3.61 9.52
N GLU A 114 -17.31 -2.99 9.32
CA GLU A 114 -17.40 -1.53 9.13
C GLU A 114 -16.84 -0.75 10.33
N THR A 115 -16.93 -1.33 11.52
CA THR A 115 -16.38 -0.78 12.76
C THR A 115 -14.86 -0.83 12.84
N MET A 116 -14.20 -1.59 11.94
CA MET A 116 -12.75 -1.71 11.91
C MET A 116 -12.14 -0.61 11.04
N GLY A 117 -11.71 0.46 11.70
CA GLY A 117 -11.04 1.60 11.07
C GLY A 117 -12.00 2.57 10.37
N VAL A 118 -11.42 3.52 9.66
CA VAL A 118 -12.14 4.56 8.94
C VAL A 118 -11.77 4.53 7.45
N PRO A 119 -12.62 5.04 6.55
CA PRO A 119 -12.30 5.17 5.14
C PRO A 119 -11.03 5.97 4.88
N GLY A 120 -10.38 5.72 3.75
CA GLY A 120 -9.28 6.53 3.28
C GLY A 120 -9.68 7.98 3.03
N ARG A 121 -8.72 8.88 3.21
CA ARG A 121 -8.92 10.33 3.05
C ARG A 121 -8.91 10.72 1.57
N THR A 122 -9.86 11.56 1.17
CA THR A 122 -9.90 12.14 -0.19
C THR A 122 -9.11 13.44 -0.31
N THR A 123 -8.68 14.01 0.80
CA THR A 123 -7.89 15.25 0.84
C THR A 123 -6.79 15.19 1.90
N TRP A 124 -5.67 15.83 1.61
CA TRP A 124 -4.58 16.02 2.56
C TRP A 124 -3.78 17.28 2.21
N MET A 125 -3.72 18.23 3.17
CA MET A 125 -3.20 19.57 2.90
C MET A 125 -3.92 20.18 1.68
N GLU A 126 -3.20 20.66 0.68
CA GLU A 126 -3.75 21.25 -0.55
C GLU A 126 -4.00 20.21 -1.67
N LYS A 127 -3.85 18.90 -1.38
CA LYS A 127 -4.00 17.82 -2.37
C LYS A 127 -5.35 17.17 -2.27
N THR A 128 -5.96 16.93 -3.43
CA THR A 128 -7.16 16.09 -3.56
C THR A 128 -6.76 14.75 -4.20
N PHE A 129 -7.27 13.66 -3.65
CA PHE A 129 -7.07 12.31 -4.15
C PHE A 129 -8.30 11.82 -4.90
N ASP A 130 -8.13 10.78 -5.70
CA ASP A 130 -9.22 10.07 -6.36
C ASP A 130 -10.24 9.58 -5.31
N THR A 131 -11.52 9.79 -5.55
CA THR A 131 -12.58 9.45 -4.59
C THR A 131 -12.65 7.96 -4.28
N ARG A 132 -12.18 7.10 -5.20
CA ARG A 132 -12.09 5.65 -4.98
C ARG A 132 -11.20 5.26 -3.80
N VAL A 133 -10.29 6.14 -3.33
CA VAL A 133 -9.48 5.87 -2.12
C VAL A 133 -10.33 5.71 -0.86
N THR A 134 -11.59 6.13 -0.84
CA THR A 134 -12.52 5.86 0.26
C THR A 134 -12.77 4.36 0.50
N GLY A 135 -12.55 3.51 -0.52
CA GLY A 135 -12.58 2.05 -0.39
C GLY A 135 -11.41 1.45 0.42
N THR A 136 -10.37 2.23 0.69
CA THR A 136 -9.27 1.82 1.57
C THR A 136 -9.65 1.96 3.04
N ARG A 137 -8.84 1.41 3.96
CA ARG A 137 -9.08 1.49 5.41
C ARG A 137 -7.86 1.98 6.16
N ARG A 138 -8.09 2.88 7.09
CA ARG A 138 -7.16 3.34 8.12
C ARG A 138 -7.56 2.73 9.45
N ILE A 139 -6.76 1.83 9.96
CA ILE A 139 -6.90 1.28 11.30
C ILE A 139 -6.17 2.24 12.25
N LEU A 140 -6.93 2.87 13.12
CA LEU A 140 -6.33 3.77 14.11
C LEU A 140 -5.72 2.97 15.26
N PRO A 141 -4.60 3.44 15.85
CA PRO A 141 -3.99 2.74 16.97
C PRO A 141 -4.96 2.59 18.14
N SER A 142 -5.13 1.39 18.62
CA SER A 142 -5.93 1.06 19.80
C SER A 142 -5.35 -0.19 20.44
N PRO A 143 -4.80 -0.12 21.65
CA PRO A 143 -4.15 -1.28 22.28
C PRO A 143 -5.04 -2.53 22.25
N PRO A 144 -4.49 -3.70 21.89
CA PRO A 144 -3.08 -3.97 21.59
C PRO A 144 -2.67 -3.71 20.12
N TRP A 145 -3.54 -3.10 19.28
CA TRP A 145 -3.33 -2.94 17.85
C TRP A 145 -2.54 -1.66 17.51
N GLU A 146 -1.57 -1.80 16.63
CA GLU A 146 -0.86 -0.68 16.01
C GLU A 146 -1.74 0.01 14.95
N GLY A 147 -1.41 1.26 14.60
CA GLY A 147 -2.01 1.93 13.45
C GLY A 147 -1.59 1.28 12.13
N PHE A 148 -2.56 1.12 11.22
CA PHE A 148 -2.31 0.41 9.96
C PHE A 148 -3.13 1.01 8.81
N PHE A 149 -2.65 0.86 7.59
CA PHE A 149 -3.38 1.20 6.37
C PHE A 149 -3.49 -0.02 5.47
N LEU A 150 -4.67 -0.18 4.87
CA LEU A 150 -4.97 -1.29 3.97
C LEU A 150 -5.68 -0.79 2.72
N SER A 151 -5.26 -1.28 1.56
CA SER A 151 -6.01 -1.17 0.32
C SER A 151 -6.04 -2.49 -0.43
N ARG A 152 -7.16 -2.79 -1.08
CA ARG A 152 -7.34 -3.93 -1.94
C ARG A 152 -7.61 -3.43 -3.36
N LEU A 153 -6.76 -3.82 -4.29
CA LEU A 153 -6.78 -3.35 -5.66
C LEU A 153 -6.88 -4.53 -6.62
N ARG A 154 -7.90 -4.51 -7.51
CA ARG A 154 -8.05 -5.50 -8.58
C ARG A 154 -7.44 -4.98 -9.86
N LYS A 155 -6.62 -5.78 -10.49
CA LYS A 155 -6.18 -5.55 -11.87
C LYS A 155 -7.24 -6.08 -12.82
N VAL A 156 -7.86 -5.21 -13.60
CA VAL A 156 -8.96 -5.56 -14.51
C VAL A 156 -8.44 -6.06 -15.86
N THR A 157 -7.46 -5.35 -16.42
CA THR A 157 -6.87 -5.68 -17.72
C THR A 157 -5.35 -5.74 -17.66
N SER A 158 -4.72 -6.24 -18.73
CA SER A 158 -3.26 -6.26 -18.84
C SER A 158 -2.65 -4.85 -18.73
N THR A 159 -1.52 -4.77 -18.07
CA THR A 159 -0.66 -3.57 -17.99
C THR A 159 0.71 -3.81 -18.63
N ALA A 160 0.87 -4.96 -19.31
CA ALA A 160 2.08 -5.24 -20.07
C ALA A 160 2.22 -4.22 -21.22
N PRO A 161 3.43 -3.73 -21.51
CA PRO A 161 3.67 -2.98 -22.73
C PRO A 161 3.30 -3.85 -23.95
N ALA A 162 2.64 -3.22 -24.93
CA ALA A 162 2.37 -3.86 -26.20
C ALA A 162 3.69 -4.15 -26.95
#